data_aeafbc073f785ed8e9ced938b441d316
#
_entry.id   aeafbc073f785ed8e9ced938b441d316
#
_cell.length_a   1.000
_cell.length_b   1.000
_cell.length_c   1.000
_cell.angle_alpha   90.00
_cell.angle_beta   90.00
_cell.angle_gamma   90.00
#
_symmetry.space_group_name_H-M   'P 1'
#
loop_
_entity.id
_entity.type
_entity.pdbx_description
1 polymer ?
#
loop_
_entity_poly.entity_id
_entity_poly.type
_entity_poly.pdbx_seq_one_letter_code
_entity_poly.pdbx_strand_id
1 'polypeptide(L)'
;MQKKANPAALLPILEFLLLYLGLGLIFEYVLKIPMGFYSIPIVVIFLVALLAACCQNRALSFDDKLTLMGQGIGDKNIVTMLLIFLAAGIFVGVVGRSSAESVAYFMLSIIPSRFAVAVLFVVSCFVSTAMGTSVGTITLITPIAIPIAAASGYSLPLCIGSVMGGAMFGDNLSFISDTTIAACNGQGCAMKDKFRENFHIALPAALATLVLILVLTLNADVVPAEIPGYHLIQIIPYVLVLVGGIIGINVFVVLLIGIVSGSVIVLATGATGQTGVLAVKALLENMGSGAAGMFETSMVAILVSAICALIREYGGFEALLGWIRKAFRGKRGGQIGMGLLVGCLLYTSPSPRDRTRYRM
;
A
#
# COMPACT_ATOMS: atom_id res chain seq x y z
N MET A 1 3.15 -30.77 10.85
CA MET A 1 4.31 -30.86 11.77
C MET A 1 4.68 -29.42 12.17
N GLN A 2 4.77 -29.12 13.46
CA GLN A 2 5.30 -27.84 13.93
C GLN A 2 6.78 -27.79 13.59
N LYS A 3 7.21 -26.76 12.84
CA LYS A 3 8.63 -26.56 12.52
C LYS A 3 9.38 -26.17 13.79
N LYS A 4 10.62 -26.61 13.91
CA LYS A 4 11.46 -26.25 15.05
C LYS A 4 11.78 -24.74 14.96
N ALA A 5 11.52 -24.01 16.03
CA ALA A 5 11.81 -22.58 16.13
C ALA A 5 13.32 -22.32 15.89
N ASN A 6 13.62 -21.47 14.92
CA ASN A 6 15.00 -21.13 14.55
C ASN A 6 15.16 -19.60 14.43
N PRO A 7 15.71 -18.93 15.44
CA PRO A 7 15.91 -17.47 15.39
C PRO A 7 16.85 -17.02 14.26
N ALA A 8 17.83 -17.85 13.87
CA ALA A 8 18.78 -17.51 12.82
C ALA A 8 18.09 -17.32 11.45
N ALA A 9 16.91 -17.94 11.26
CA ALA A 9 16.13 -17.76 10.04
C ALA A 9 15.62 -16.31 9.85
N LEU A 10 15.63 -15.48 10.89
CA LEU A 10 15.25 -14.04 10.81
C LEU A 10 16.42 -13.13 10.41
N LEU A 11 17.62 -13.66 10.27
CA LEU A 11 18.83 -12.91 9.92
C LEU A 11 18.67 -12.09 8.62
N PRO A 12 18.01 -12.56 7.54
CA PRO A 12 17.80 -11.75 6.33
C PRO A 12 17.00 -10.46 6.58
N ILE A 13 16.03 -10.50 7.50
CA ILE A 13 15.27 -9.29 7.88
C ILE A 13 16.16 -8.32 8.65
N LEU A 14 16.95 -8.84 9.58
CA LEU A 14 17.89 -8.02 10.34
C LEU A 14 18.95 -7.39 9.44
N GLU A 15 19.47 -8.15 8.49
CA GLU A 15 20.46 -7.69 7.50
C GLU A 15 19.86 -6.57 6.62
N PHE A 16 18.64 -6.76 6.10
CA PHE A 16 17.93 -5.72 5.38
C PHE A 16 17.83 -4.43 6.21
N LEU A 17 17.36 -4.53 7.46
CA LEU A 17 17.20 -3.38 8.34
C LEU A 17 18.53 -2.68 8.62
N LEU A 18 19.59 -3.44 8.92
CA LEU A 18 20.91 -2.88 9.21
C LEU A 18 21.52 -2.19 7.97
N LEU A 19 21.40 -2.80 6.80
CA LEU A 19 21.91 -2.21 5.57
C LEU A 19 21.10 -0.96 5.18
N TYR A 20 19.77 -1.05 5.14
CA TYR A 20 18.93 0.06 4.71
C TYR A 20 19.00 1.25 5.67
N LEU A 21 18.80 1.01 6.98
CA LEU A 21 18.89 2.05 7.99
C LEU A 21 20.32 2.55 8.18
N GLY A 22 21.29 1.63 8.23
CA GLY A 22 22.70 1.99 8.42
C GLY A 22 23.23 2.86 7.28
N LEU A 23 23.03 2.44 6.03
CA LEU A 23 23.44 3.23 4.86
C LEU A 23 22.62 4.54 4.79
N GLY A 24 21.31 4.50 5.06
CA GLY A 24 20.46 5.68 5.06
C GLY A 24 20.94 6.74 6.05
N LEU A 25 21.26 6.34 7.29
CA LEU A 25 21.79 7.23 8.30
C LEU A 25 23.18 7.77 7.91
N ILE A 26 24.04 6.94 7.33
CA ILE A 26 25.36 7.39 6.85
C ILE A 26 25.18 8.42 5.74
N PHE A 27 24.34 8.16 4.74
CA PHE A 27 24.14 9.08 3.62
C PHE A 27 23.51 10.39 4.05
N GLU A 28 22.45 10.34 4.87
CA GLU A 28 21.71 11.53 5.31
C GLU A 28 22.52 12.39 6.31
N TYR A 29 23.07 11.76 7.36
CA TYR A 29 23.65 12.49 8.50
C TYR A 29 25.18 12.61 8.46
N VAL A 30 25.90 11.62 7.94
CA VAL A 30 27.37 11.64 7.89
C VAL A 30 27.85 12.31 6.61
N LEU A 31 27.36 11.83 5.45
CA LEU A 31 27.73 12.36 4.14
C LEU A 31 26.91 13.58 3.74
N LYS A 32 25.85 13.92 4.48
CA LYS A 32 24.94 15.05 4.24
C LYS A 32 24.38 15.09 2.82
N ILE A 33 24.11 13.92 2.26
CA ILE A 33 23.46 13.79 0.96
C ILE A 33 21.96 14.09 1.17
N PRO A 34 21.40 15.12 0.50
CA PRO A 34 19.96 15.40 0.61
C PRO A 34 19.14 14.18 0.20
N MET A 35 18.16 13.80 1.03
CA MET A 35 17.33 12.61 0.82
C MET A 35 18.16 11.30 0.70
N GLY A 36 19.16 11.14 1.57
CA GLY A 36 20.11 10.02 1.53
C GLY A 36 19.46 8.63 1.54
N PHE A 37 18.32 8.47 2.23
CA PHE A 37 17.56 7.22 2.19
C PHE A 37 17.01 6.88 0.80
N TYR A 38 16.64 7.88 0.00
CA TYR A 38 16.14 7.67 -1.36
C TYR A 38 17.26 7.36 -2.38
N SER A 39 18.50 7.64 -2.00
CA SER A 39 19.66 7.28 -2.82
C SER A 39 20.02 5.80 -2.77
N ILE A 40 19.35 5.03 -1.90
CA ILE A 40 19.62 3.59 -1.73
C ILE A 40 18.64 2.80 -2.60
N PRO A 41 19.12 2.01 -3.59
CA PRO A 41 18.27 1.16 -4.39
C PRO A 41 17.72 0.01 -3.52
N ILE A 42 16.49 0.18 -3.03
CA ILE A 42 15.87 -0.76 -2.07
C ILE A 42 15.80 -2.19 -2.61
N VAL A 43 15.60 -2.35 -3.92
CA VAL A 43 15.58 -3.67 -4.59
C VAL A 43 16.92 -4.39 -4.42
N VAL A 44 18.04 -3.66 -4.47
CA VAL A 44 19.38 -4.23 -4.28
C VAL A 44 19.57 -4.72 -2.85
N ILE A 45 19.11 -3.94 -1.86
CA ILE A 45 19.20 -4.36 -0.45
C ILE A 45 18.32 -5.61 -0.19
N PHE A 46 17.11 -5.68 -0.76
CA PHE A 46 16.29 -6.89 -0.68
C PHE A 46 16.94 -8.09 -1.39
N LEU A 47 17.65 -7.87 -2.51
CA LEU A 47 18.38 -8.93 -3.18
C LEU A 47 19.53 -9.49 -2.29
N VAL A 48 20.27 -8.62 -1.60
CA VAL A 48 21.29 -9.03 -0.63
C VAL A 48 20.65 -9.85 0.49
N ALA A 49 19.55 -9.39 1.06
CA ALA A 49 18.83 -10.14 2.09
C ALA A 49 18.30 -11.49 1.58
N LEU A 50 17.86 -11.57 0.32
CA LEU A 50 17.46 -12.83 -0.32
C LEU A 50 18.63 -13.78 -0.48
N LEU A 51 19.80 -13.29 -0.88
CA LEU A 51 21.02 -14.09 -0.97
C LEU A 51 21.41 -14.65 0.41
N ALA A 52 21.33 -13.84 1.46
CA ALA A 52 21.56 -14.31 2.84
C ALA A 52 20.55 -15.40 3.23
N ALA A 53 19.27 -15.25 2.89
CA ALA A 53 18.25 -16.28 3.10
C ALA A 53 18.59 -17.58 2.34
N CYS A 54 19.08 -17.47 1.11
CA CYS A 54 19.50 -18.62 0.30
C CYS A 54 20.74 -19.31 0.86
N CYS A 55 21.67 -18.59 1.50
CA CYS A 55 22.86 -19.16 2.15
C CYS A 55 22.54 -19.91 3.44
N GLN A 56 21.38 -19.69 4.03
CA GLN A 56 20.91 -20.43 5.20
C GLN A 56 20.44 -21.84 4.83
N ASN A 57 20.28 -22.69 5.84
CA ASN A 57 19.74 -24.04 5.72
C ASN A 57 20.37 -24.84 4.56
N ARG A 58 21.62 -25.27 4.77
CA ARG A 58 22.39 -26.07 3.78
C ARG A 58 21.82 -27.47 3.52
N ALA A 59 20.81 -27.92 4.30
CA ALA A 59 20.14 -29.19 4.10
C ALA A 59 19.19 -29.18 2.90
N LEU A 60 18.72 -27.99 2.47
CA LEU A 60 17.89 -27.82 1.29
C LEU A 60 18.76 -27.50 0.08
N SER A 61 18.48 -28.16 -1.04
CA SER A 61 19.09 -27.83 -2.32
C SER A 61 18.66 -26.44 -2.80
N PHE A 62 19.41 -25.86 -3.75
CA PHE A 62 19.03 -24.58 -4.32
C PHE A 62 17.70 -24.67 -5.09
N ASP A 63 17.44 -25.79 -5.76
CA ASP A 63 16.18 -26.05 -6.48
C ASP A 63 14.97 -26.12 -5.54
N ASP A 64 15.14 -26.73 -4.35
CA ASP A 64 14.09 -26.73 -3.32
C ASP A 64 13.79 -25.30 -2.85
N LYS A 65 14.83 -24.48 -2.67
CA LYS A 65 14.69 -23.06 -2.29
C LYS A 65 13.98 -22.26 -3.38
N LEU A 66 14.32 -22.48 -4.66
CA LEU A 66 13.61 -21.86 -5.79
C LEU A 66 12.13 -22.25 -5.82
N THR A 67 11.84 -23.53 -5.57
CA THR A 67 10.46 -24.01 -5.49
C THR A 67 9.68 -23.32 -4.37
N LEU A 68 10.28 -23.18 -3.18
CA LEU A 68 9.67 -22.48 -2.05
C LEU A 68 9.44 -21.00 -2.35
N MET A 69 10.40 -20.31 -2.95
CA MET A 69 10.26 -18.92 -3.38
C MET A 69 9.15 -18.79 -4.42
N GLY A 70 9.10 -19.69 -5.42
CA GLY A 70 8.04 -19.72 -6.43
C GLY A 70 6.64 -19.88 -5.81
N GLN A 71 6.49 -20.74 -4.79
CA GLN A 71 5.23 -20.89 -4.05
C GLN A 71 4.84 -19.61 -3.29
N GLY A 72 5.83 -18.90 -2.71
CA GLY A 72 5.62 -17.63 -2.04
C GLY A 72 5.16 -16.53 -3.00
N ILE A 73 5.85 -16.38 -4.12
CA ILE A 73 5.56 -15.38 -5.16
C ILE A 73 4.21 -15.67 -5.82
N GLY A 74 3.89 -16.95 -6.05
CA GLY A 74 2.62 -17.40 -6.65
C GLY A 74 1.42 -17.37 -5.69
N ASP A 75 1.56 -16.84 -4.46
CA ASP A 75 0.40 -16.64 -3.58
C ASP A 75 -0.61 -15.69 -4.23
N LYS A 76 -1.91 -16.05 -4.14
CA LYS A 76 -3.01 -15.30 -4.74
C LYS A 76 -2.94 -13.81 -4.41
N ASN A 77 -2.60 -13.46 -3.17
CA ASN A 77 -2.60 -12.06 -2.72
C ASN A 77 -1.43 -11.30 -3.36
N ILE A 78 -0.27 -11.94 -3.51
CA ILE A 78 0.90 -11.34 -4.17
C ILE A 78 0.58 -11.09 -5.65
N VAL A 79 0.06 -12.10 -6.35
CA VAL A 79 -0.34 -11.98 -7.76
C VAL A 79 -1.39 -10.88 -7.93
N THR A 80 -2.40 -10.83 -7.06
CA THR A 80 -3.43 -9.78 -7.10
C THR A 80 -2.82 -8.40 -6.89
N MET A 81 -1.90 -8.25 -5.94
CA MET A 81 -1.22 -6.98 -5.66
C MET A 81 -0.36 -6.52 -6.85
N LEU A 82 0.36 -7.43 -7.49
CA LEU A 82 1.15 -7.12 -8.68
C LEU A 82 0.27 -6.66 -9.86
N LEU A 83 -0.88 -7.30 -10.07
CA LEU A 83 -1.85 -6.89 -11.10
C LEU A 83 -2.45 -5.51 -10.79
N ILE A 84 -2.72 -5.20 -9.52
CA ILE A 84 -3.20 -3.88 -9.09
C ILE A 84 -2.11 -2.82 -9.37
N PHE A 85 -0.85 -3.06 -9.01
CA PHE A 85 0.23 -2.12 -9.28
C PHE A 85 0.39 -1.86 -10.77
N LEU A 86 0.40 -2.92 -11.59
CA LEU A 86 0.48 -2.80 -13.04
C LEU A 86 -0.68 -1.97 -13.61
N ALA A 87 -1.91 -2.31 -13.26
CA ALA A 87 -3.09 -1.61 -13.74
C ALA A 87 -3.11 -0.14 -13.26
N ALA A 88 -2.71 0.13 -12.02
CA ALA A 88 -2.63 1.49 -11.49
C ALA A 88 -1.56 2.33 -12.20
N GLY A 89 -0.39 1.75 -12.48
CA GLY A 89 0.63 2.41 -13.28
C GLY A 89 0.12 2.76 -14.69
N ILE A 90 -0.52 1.81 -15.37
CA ILE A 90 -1.14 2.03 -16.67
C ILE A 90 -2.22 3.12 -16.58
N PHE A 91 -3.09 3.08 -15.57
CA PHE A 91 -4.13 4.09 -15.37
C PHE A 91 -3.52 5.50 -15.24
N VAL A 92 -2.51 5.67 -14.38
CA VAL A 92 -1.82 6.97 -14.21
C VAL A 92 -1.14 7.39 -15.52
N GLY A 93 -0.54 6.47 -16.26
CA GLY A 93 0.05 6.75 -17.58
C GLY A 93 -0.97 7.23 -18.60
N VAL A 94 -2.19 6.66 -18.60
CA VAL A 94 -3.29 7.04 -19.49
C VAL A 94 -3.84 8.41 -19.14
N VAL A 95 -4.28 8.59 -17.90
CA VAL A 95 -4.98 9.82 -17.48
C VAL A 95 -4.02 10.99 -17.34
N GLY A 96 -2.73 10.71 -17.12
CA GLY A 96 -1.70 11.71 -16.97
C GLY A 96 -1.85 12.58 -15.72
N ARG A 97 -0.90 13.50 -15.57
CA ARG A 97 -0.88 14.43 -14.45
C ARG A 97 -2.06 15.42 -14.49
N SER A 98 -2.43 15.89 -15.68
CA SER A 98 -3.49 16.89 -15.86
C SER A 98 -4.87 16.43 -15.37
N SER A 99 -5.19 15.14 -15.50
CA SER A 99 -6.44 14.60 -14.97
C SER A 99 -6.47 14.58 -13.45
N ALA A 100 -5.36 14.16 -12.80
CA ALA A 100 -5.25 14.18 -11.34
C ALA A 100 -5.31 15.62 -10.79
N GLU A 101 -4.64 16.57 -11.45
CA GLU A 101 -4.70 17.99 -11.14
C GLU A 101 -6.13 18.55 -11.32
N SER A 102 -6.82 18.16 -12.40
CA SER A 102 -8.22 18.58 -12.61
C SER A 102 -9.16 18.10 -11.51
N VAL A 103 -8.99 16.86 -11.02
CA VAL A 103 -9.76 16.36 -9.85
C VAL A 103 -9.44 17.17 -8.61
N ALA A 104 -8.17 17.44 -8.34
CA ALA A 104 -7.72 18.17 -7.16
C ALA A 104 -8.27 19.62 -7.18
N TYR A 105 -8.13 20.30 -8.31
CA TYR A 105 -8.59 21.70 -8.45
C TYR A 105 -10.11 21.79 -8.40
N PHE A 106 -10.84 20.87 -9.03
CA PHE A 106 -12.29 20.78 -8.88
C PHE A 106 -12.70 20.59 -7.42
N MET A 107 -12.04 19.67 -6.71
CA MET A 107 -12.32 19.44 -5.29
C MET A 107 -12.06 20.69 -4.45
N LEU A 108 -10.94 21.38 -4.66
CA LEU A 108 -10.59 22.61 -3.94
C LEU A 108 -11.46 23.82 -4.34
N SER A 109 -12.07 23.80 -5.52
CA SER A 109 -13.04 24.86 -5.90
C SER A 109 -14.36 24.78 -5.12
N ILE A 110 -14.70 23.57 -4.60
CA ILE A 110 -15.94 23.35 -3.83
C ILE A 110 -15.65 23.34 -2.33
N ILE A 111 -14.53 22.73 -1.92
CA ILE A 111 -14.18 22.49 -0.52
C ILE A 111 -13.06 23.46 -0.14
N PRO A 112 -13.23 24.27 0.93
CA PRO A 112 -12.13 25.11 1.40
C PRO A 112 -10.87 24.28 1.65
N SER A 113 -9.71 24.78 1.21
CA SER A 113 -8.43 24.06 1.25
C SER A 113 -8.08 23.49 2.63
N ARG A 114 -8.47 24.20 3.71
CA ARG A 114 -8.29 23.75 5.10
C ARG A 114 -8.95 22.40 5.44
N PHE A 115 -9.93 21.95 4.67
CA PHE A 115 -10.59 20.66 4.86
C PHE A 115 -10.14 19.60 3.87
N ALA A 116 -9.30 19.94 2.88
CA ALA A 116 -8.91 19.03 1.82
C ALA A 116 -8.27 17.73 2.33
N VAL A 117 -7.39 17.83 3.33
CA VAL A 117 -6.72 16.67 3.94
C VAL A 117 -7.70 15.78 4.72
N ALA A 118 -8.65 16.40 5.43
CA ALA A 118 -9.71 15.68 6.14
C ALA A 118 -10.63 14.93 5.18
N VAL A 119 -10.94 15.54 4.03
CA VAL A 119 -11.73 14.90 2.97
C VAL A 119 -10.97 13.72 2.35
N LEU A 120 -9.67 13.84 2.09
CA LEU A 120 -8.85 12.72 1.64
C LEU A 120 -8.91 11.54 2.61
N PHE A 121 -8.81 11.81 3.92
CA PHE A 121 -8.92 10.77 4.95
C PHE A 121 -10.31 10.09 4.91
N VAL A 122 -11.39 10.87 4.94
CA VAL A 122 -12.76 10.34 4.96
C VAL A 122 -13.09 9.56 3.69
N VAL A 123 -12.74 10.08 2.51
CA VAL A 123 -12.93 9.37 1.23
C VAL A 123 -12.17 8.06 1.23
N SER A 124 -10.92 8.06 1.70
CA SER A 124 -10.13 6.83 1.81
C SER A 124 -10.76 5.80 2.75
N CYS A 125 -11.35 6.23 3.88
CA CYS A 125 -12.11 5.34 4.77
C CYS A 125 -13.26 4.64 4.04
N PHE A 126 -14.09 5.40 3.31
CA PHE A 126 -15.24 4.85 2.61
C PHE A 126 -14.84 3.93 1.46
N VAL A 127 -13.92 4.38 0.62
CA VAL A 127 -13.43 3.59 -0.53
C VAL A 127 -12.84 2.27 -0.06
N SER A 128 -11.98 2.32 0.96
CA SER A 128 -11.33 1.12 1.48
C SER A 128 -12.30 0.15 2.15
N THR A 129 -13.31 0.66 2.89
CA THR A 129 -14.37 -0.17 3.47
C THR A 129 -15.16 -0.90 2.38
N ALA A 130 -15.47 -0.20 1.28
CA ALA A 130 -16.24 -0.74 0.17
C ALA A 130 -15.43 -1.71 -0.71
N MET A 131 -14.15 -1.42 -0.97
CA MET A 131 -13.28 -2.24 -1.81
C MET A 131 -12.63 -3.42 -1.06
N GLY A 132 -12.52 -3.34 0.27
CA GLY A 132 -11.90 -4.37 1.10
C GLY A 132 -10.40 -4.50 0.93
N THR A 133 -9.71 -3.40 0.56
CA THR A 133 -8.26 -3.40 0.40
C THR A 133 -7.65 -2.02 0.66
N SER A 134 -6.71 -1.97 1.60
CA SER A 134 -5.94 -0.75 1.89
C SER A 134 -4.97 -0.42 0.75
N VAL A 135 -4.27 -1.42 0.21
CA VAL A 135 -3.30 -1.24 -0.88
C VAL A 135 -3.98 -0.67 -2.12
N GLY A 136 -5.12 -1.25 -2.53
CA GLY A 136 -5.89 -0.75 -3.67
C GLY A 136 -6.35 0.69 -3.47
N THR A 137 -6.84 1.03 -2.29
CA THR A 137 -7.30 2.38 -1.95
C THR A 137 -6.17 3.40 -1.97
N ILE A 138 -5.01 3.07 -1.37
CA ILE A 138 -3.82 3.95 -1.39
C ILE A 138 -3.38 4.20 -2.82
N THR A 139 -3.25 3.15 -3.62
CA THR A 139 -2.81 3.24 -5.02
C THR A 139 -3.74 4.11 -5.86
N LEU A 140 -5.04 4.08 -5.56
CA LEU A 140 -6.07 4.79 -6.28
C LEU A 140 -6.16 6.27 -5.90
N ILE A 141 -6.01 6.60 -4.62
CA ILE A 141 -6.24 7.96 -4.11
C ILE A 141 -4.93 8.78 -4.07
N THR A 142 -3.77 8.14 -3.93
CA THR A 142 -2.49 8.85 -3.90
C THR A 142 -2.25 9.79 -5.10
N PRO A 143 -2.54 9.41 -6.36
CA PRO A 143 -2.41 10.32 -7.51
C PRO A 143 -3.24 11.60 -7.40
N ILE A 144 -4.37 11.57 -6.68
CA ILE A 144 -5.22 12.74 -6.40
C ILE A 144 -4.64 13.55 -5.23
N ALA A 145 -4.10 12.86 -4.21
CA ALA A 145 -3.57 13.52 -3.02
C ALA A 145 -2.32 14.38 -3.30
N ILE A 146 -1.50 13.99 -4.29
CA ILE A 146 -0.30 14.73 -4.69
C ILE A 146 -0.61 16.15 -5.17
N PRO A 147 -1.46 16.36 -6.20
CA PRO A 147 -1.81 17.71 -6.63
C PRO A 147 -2.63 18.48 -5.58
N ILE A 148 -3.42 17.81 -4.73
CA ILE A 148 -4.08 18.45 -3.60
C ILE A 148 -3.06 19.02 -2.63
N ALA A 149 -2.02 18.28 -2.27
CA ALA A 149 -0.94 18.78 -1.41
C ALA A 149 -0.29 20.03 -2.00
N ALA A 150 0.04 19.99 -3.30
CA ALA A 150 0.67 21.11 -4.00
C ALA A 150 -0.22 22.36 -4.05
N ALA A 151 -1.51 22.20 -4.36
CA ALA A 151 -2.45 23.32 -4.51
C ALA A 151 -2.99 23.86 -3.18
N SER A 152 -3.15 22.99 -2.16
CA SER A 152 -3.58 23.43 -0.83
C SER A 152 -2.47 23.99 0.03
N GLY A 153 -1.20 23.75 -0.34
CA GLY A 153 -0.01 24.17 0.41
C GLY A 153 0.34 23.29 1.61
N TYR A 154 -0.39 22.19 1.86
CA TYR A 154 -0.05 21.26 2.93
C TYR A 154 1.10 20.33 2.53
N SER A 155 1.82 19.81 3.52
CA SER A 155 2.91 18.89 3.28
C SER A 155 2.40 17.58 2.65
N LEU A 156 3.14 17.09 1.66
CA LEU A 156 2.82 15.82 1.00
C LEU A 156 2.74 14.63 1.98
N PRO A 157 3.65 14.48 2.97
CA PRO A 157 3.53 13.42 3.99
C PRO A 157 2.22 13.47 4.78
N LEU A 158 1.67 14.66 5.09
CA LEU A 158 0.39 14.79 5.78
C LEU A 158 -0.76 14.29 4.91
N CYS A 159 -0.80 14.66 3.63
CA CYS A 159 -1.83 14.21 2.70
C CYS A 159 -1.77 12.70 2.47
N ILE A 160 -0.59 12.15 2.20
CA ILE A 160 -0.41 10.70 1.97
C ILE A 160 -0.65 9.91 3.25
N GLY A 161 -0.17 10.37 4.41
CA GLY A 161 -0.44 9.75 5.70
C GLY A 161 -1.93 9.68 6.02
N SER A 162 -2.68 10.72 5.65
CA SER A 162 -4.15 10.75 5.80
C SER A 162 -4.83 9.73 4.89
N VAL A 163 -4.40 9.59 3.63
CA VAL A 163 -4.88 8.54 2.72
C VAL A 163 -4.59 7.16 3.28
N MET A 164 -3.37 6.92 3.74
CA MET A 164 -2.96 5.63 4.32
C MET A 164 -3.77 5.29 5.58
N GLY A 165 -3.94 6.25 6.49
CA GLY A 165 -4.72 6.08 7.71
C GLY A 165 -6.18 5.75 7.42
N GLY A 166 -6.81 6.47 6.49
CA GLY A 166 -8.17 6.19 6.04
C GLY A 166 -8.31 4.84 5.35
N ALA A 167 -7.36 4.47 4.49
CA ALA A 167 -7.34 3.19 3.81
C ALA A 167 -7.21 2.01 4.80
N MET A 168 -6.35 2.14 5.81
CA MET A 168 -6.20 1.12 6.85
C MET A 168 -7.44 1.00 7.73
N PHE A 169 -8.08 2.11 8.08
CA PHE A 169 -9.35 2.11 8.80
C PHE A 169 -10.43 1.34 8.04
N GLY A 170 -10.61 1.67 6.76
CA GLY A 170 -11.64 1.06 5.92
C GLY A 170 -11.43 -0.44 5.71
N ASP A 171 -10.19 -0.85 5.42
CA ASP A 171 -9.82 -2.26 5.25
C ASP A 171 -10.10 -3.10 6.52
N ASN A 172 -9.78 -2.54 7.68
CA ASN A 172 -10.07 -3.18 8.97
C ASN A 172 -11.57 -3.36 9.26
N LEU A 173 -12.42 -2.51 8.73
CA LEU A 173 -13.88 -2.58 8.92
C LEU A 173 -14.62 -3.24 7.75
N SER A 174 -13.95 -3.53 6.65
CA SER A 174 -14.57 -4.17 5.51
C SER A 174 -14.99 -5.61 5.78
N PHE A 175 -16.19 -5.98 5.31
CA PHE A 175 -16.69 -7.36 5.35
C PHE A 175 -16.13 -8.22 4.21
N ILE A 176 -15.57 -7.60 3.17
CA ILE A 176 -15.05 -8.29 1.98
C ILE A 176 -13.52 -8.31 1.93
N SER A 177 -12.84 -7.73 2.92
CA SER A 177 -11.38 -7.76 3.02
C SER A 177 -10.87 -9.19 3.19
N ASP A 178 -9.98 -9.61 2.30
CA ASP A 178 -9.34 -10.94 2.34
C ASP A 178 -8.63 -11.18 3.68
N THR A 179 -7.98 -10.14 4.24
CA THR A 179 -7.31 -10.20 5.54
C THR A 179 -8.30 -10.45 6.67
N THR A 180 -9.43 -9.78 6.63
CA THR A 180 -10.51 -9.90 7.61
C THR A 180 -11.17 -11.28 7.54
N ILE A 181 -11.50 -11.73 6.32
CA ILE A 181 -12.09 -13.06 6.09
C ILE A 181 -11.13 -14.15 6.57
N ALA A 182 -9.85 -14.05 6.23
CA ALA A 182 -8.84 -15.01 6.65
C ALA A 182 -8.70 -15.05 8.19
N ALA A 183 -8.68 -13.91 8.85
CA ALA A 183 -8.58 -13.82 10.31
C ALA A 183 -9.82 -14.45 10.99
N CYS A 184 -11.04 -14.14 10.53
CA CYS A 184 -12.27 -14.71 11.08
C CYS A 184 -12.35 -16.21 10.88
N ASN A 185 -12.05 -16.70 9.67
CA ASN A 185 -12.05 -18.13 9.38
C ASN A 185 -11.00 -18.89 10.20
N GLY A 186 -9.81 -18.27 10.40
CA GLY A 186 -8.76 -18.88 11.21
C GLY A 186 -9.08 -18.97 12.70
N GLN A 187 -9.86 -18.03 13.21
CA GLN A 187 -10.27 -18.00 14.63
C GLN A 187 -11.65 -18.66 14.86
N GLY A 188 -12.36 -19.03 13.78
CA GLY A 188 -13.70 -19.61 13.88
C GLY A 188 -14.74 -18.61 14.43
N CYS A 189 -14.55 -17.30 14.21
CA CYS A 189 -15.49 -16.26 14.65
C CYS A 189 -16.34 -15.74 13.48
N ALA A 190 -17.54 -15.23 13.81
CA ALA A 190 -18.39 -14.63 12.79
C ALA A 190 -17.89 -13.25 12.40
N MET A 191 -17.98 -12.90 11.10
CA MET A 191 -17.58 -11.59 10.58
C MET A 191 -18.29 -10.44 11.29
N LYS A 192 -19.56 -10.62 11.66
CA LYS A 192 -20.36 -9.63 12.38
C LYS A 192 -19.77 -9.30 13.75
N ASP A 193 -19.29 -10.31 14.47
CA ASP A 193 -18.71 -10.12 15.80
C ASP A 193 -17.37 -9.38 15.69
N LYS A 194 -16.52 -9.77 14.72
CA LYS A 194 -15.27 -9.08 14.41
C LYS A 194 -15.52 -7.61 14.04
N PHE A 195 -16.50 -7.34 13.19
CA PHE A 195 -16.85 -5.98 12.80
C PHE A 195 -17.24 -5.14 14.02
N ARG A 196 -18.12 -5.67 14.86
CA ARG A 196 -18.59 -4.99 16.08
C ARG A 196 -17.42 -4.65 17.02
N GLU A 197 -16.55 -5.59 17.29
CA GLU A 197 -15.39 -5.37 18.16
C GLU A 197 -14.41 -4.39 17.55
N ASN A 198 -14.05 -4.56 16.27
CA ASN A 198 -13.14 -3.65 15.59
C ASN A 198 -13.71 -2.23 15.44
N PHE A 199 -15.01 -2.09 15.24
CA PHE A 199 -15.63 -0.77 15.15
C PHE A 199 -15.42 0.06 16.43
N HIS A 200 -15.56 -0.56 17.60
CA HIS A 200 -15.35 0.11 18.88
C HIS A 200 -13.88 0.49 19.11
N ILE A 201 -12.93 -0.19 18.45
CA ILE A 201 -11.50 0.10 18.55
C ILE A 201 -11.07 1.09 17.47
N ALA A 202 -11.48 0.85 16.24
CA ALA A 202 -11.02 1.63 15.10
C ALA A 202 -11.68 3.01 15.00
N LEU A 203 -12.99 3.11 15.35
CA LEU A 203 -13.71 4.38 15.27
C LEU A 203 -13.11 5.48 16.16
N PRO A 204 -12.82 5.26 17.45
CA PRO A 204 -12.16 6.26 18.28
C PRO A 204 -10.79 6.69 17.71
N ALA A 205 -10.01 5.75 17.17
CA ALA A 205 -8.73 6.04 16.54
C ALA A 205 -8.91 6.90 15.27
N ALA A 206 -9.89 6.58 14.44
CA ALA A 206 -10.22 7.36 13.25
C ALA A 206 -10.70 8.78 13.61
N LEU A 207 -11.55 8.92 14.62
CA LEU A 207 -12.00 10.23 15.11
C LEU A 207 -10.84 11.05 15.68
N ALA A 208 -9.96 10.43 16.46
CA ALA A 208 -8.75 11.07 16.98
C ALA A 208 -7.82 11.51 15.82
N THR A 209 -7.65 10.68 14.80
CA THR A 209 -6.88 11.02 13.59
C THR A 209 -7.53 12.18 12.84
N LEU A 210 -8.84 12.16 12.67
CA LEU A 210 -9.57 13.26 11.99
C LEU A 210 -9.43 14.57 12.77
N VAL A 211 -9.57 14.53 14.09
CA VAL A 211 -9.34 15.70 14.96
C VAL A 211 -7.91 16.21 14.83
N LEU A 212 -6.93 15.31 14.85
CA LEU A 212 -5.52 15.68 14.67
C LEU A 212 -5.28 16.34 13.30
N ILE A 213 -5.82 15.77 12.22
CA ILE A 213 -5.75 16.36 10.88
C ILE A 213 -6.37 17.77 10.89
N LEU A 214 -7.56 17.94 11.46
CA LEU A 214 -8.23 19.23 11.53
C LEU A 214 -7.41 20.24 12.36
N VAL A 215 -6.86 19.85 13.51
CA VAL A 215 -6.00 20.72 14.31
C VAL A 215 -4.77 21.17 13.54
N LEU A 216 -4.12 20.25 12.82
CA LEU A 216 -2.93 20.56 12.02
C LEU A 216 -3.26 21.44 10.80
N THR A 217 -4.44 21.25 10.18
CA THR A 217 -4.82 22.00 8.98
C THR A 217 -5.48 23.35 9.30
N LEU A 218 -6.27 23.46 10.37
CA LEU A 218 -6.93 24.70 10.74
C LEU A 218 -5.98 25.73 11.37
N ASN A 219 -4.90 25.25 12.04
CA ASN A 219 -3.88 26.10 12.67
C ASN A 219 -2.68 26.38 11.75
N ALA A 220 -2.67 25.85 10.55
CA ALA A 220 -1.57 26.08 9.61
C ALA A 220 -1.78 27.42 8.88
N ASP A 221 -0.81 28.32 8.99
CA ASP A 221 -0.73 29.53 8.17
C ASP A 221 -0.29 29.16 6.74
N VAL A 222 -1.15 28.48 6.03
CA VAL A 222 -0.89 28.05 4.65
C VAL A 222 -1.63 28.99 3.70
N VAL A 223 -0.88 29.59 2.79
CA VAL A 223 -1.43 30.36 1.68
C VAL A 223 -1.71 29.38 0.54
N PRO A 224 -3.01 29.11 0.23
CA PRO A 224 -3.35 28.26 -0.91
C PRO A 224 -2.81 28.91 -2.19
N ALA A 225 -2.24 28.11 -3.07
CA ALA A 225 -1.91 28.56 -4.42
C ALA A 225 -3.20 28.95 -5.15
N GLU A 226 -3.10 29.88 -6.10
CA GLU A 226 -4.22 30.11 -7.01
C GLU A 226 -4.61 28.81 -7.68
N ILE A 227 -5.92 28.49 -7.68
CA ILE A 227 -6.41 27.27 -8.29
C ILE A 227 -6.39 27.45 -9.81
N PRO A 228 -5.53 26.73 -10.54
CA PRO A 228 -5.49 26.82 -12.00
C PRO A 228 -6.80 26.34 -12.63
N GLY A 229 -7.01 26.70 -13.89
CA GLY A 229 -8.14 26.17 -14.66
C GLY A 229 -8.07 24.66 -14.78
N TYR A 230 -9.23 24.00 -14.74
CA TYR A 230 -9.35 22.55 -14.84
C TYR A 230 -10.41 22.14 -15.87
N HIS A 231 -10.28 20.92 -16.39
CA HIS A 231 -11.18 20.38 -17.42
C HIS A 231 -12.07 19.29 -16.82
N LEU A 232 -13.38 19.56 -16.70
CA LEU A 232 -14.34 18.61 -16.11
C LEU A 232 -14.35 17.23 -16.79
N ILE A 233 -14.14 17.18 -18.12
CA ILE A 233 -14.12 15.92 -18.85
C ILE A 233 -12.98 15.01 -18.42
N GLN A 234 -11.84 15.58 -17.99
CA GLN A 234 -10.68 14.83 -17.52
C GLN A 234 -10.88 14.25 -16.11
N ILE A 235 -11.90 14.69 -15.39
CA ILE A 235 -12.26 14.18 -14.04
C ILE A 235 -12.98 12.84 -14.16
N ILE A 236 -13.69 12.59 -15.27
CA ILE A 236 -14.57 11.42 -15.43
C ILE A 236 -13.91 10.08 -15.12
N PRO A 237 -12.67 9.75 -15.59
CA PRO A 237 -12.04 8.48 -15.27
C PRO A 237 -11.85 8.27 -13.77
N TYR A 238 -11.44 9.31 -13.04
CA TYR A 238 -11.27 9.23 -11.59
C TYR A 238 -12.62 9.10 -10.87
N VAL A 239 -13.67 9.81 -11.34
CA VAL A 239 -15.02 9.67 -10.76
C VAL A 239 -15.54 8.25 -10.95
N LEU A 240 -15.38 7.65 -12.13
CA LEU A 240 -15.79 6.27 -12.38
C LEU A 240 -15.03 5.29 -11.48
N VAL A 241 -13.73 5.51 -11.28
CA VAL A 241 -12.89 4.69 -10.42
C VAL A 241 -13.30 4.86 -8.94
N LEU A 242 -13.53 6.07 -8.47
CA LEU A 242 -13.98 6.33 -7.10
C LEU A 242 -15.38 5.76 -6.84
N VAL A 243 -16.32 5.97 -7.75
CA VAL A 243 -17.70 5.44 -7.64
C VAL A 243 -17.66 3.91 -7.66
N GLY A 244 -16.89 3.31 -8.57
CA GLY A 244 -16.70 1.86 -8.61
C GLY A 244 -16.11 1.32 -7.31
N GLY A 245 -15.17 2.04 -6.70
CA GLY A 245 -14.62 1.73 -5.37
C GLY A 245 -15.67 1.80 -4.27
N ILE A 246 -16.47 2.86 -4.22
CA ILE A 246 -17.53 3.03 -3.22
C ILE A 246 -18.62 1.95 -3.35
N ILE A 247 -18.94 1.51 -4.57
CA ILE A 247 -19.89 0.41 -4.82
C ILE A 247 -19.30 -0.95 -4.41
N GLY A 248 -17.99 -1.05 -4.21
CA GLY A 248 -17.32 -2.28 -3.82
C GLY A 248 -16.92 -3.19 -4.99
N ILE A 249 -16.76 -2.65 -6.20
CA ILE A 249 -16.22 -3.39 -7.33
C ILE A 249 -14.75 -3.71 -7.07
N ASN A 250 -14.29 -4.87 -7.54
CA ASN A 250 -12.88 -5.27 -7.41
C ASN A 250 -11.93 -4.20 -7.97
N VAL A 251 -10.88 -3.86 -7.21
CA VAL A 251 -9.91 -2.79 -7.55
C VAL A 251 -9.35 -2.93 -8.96
N PHE A 252 -8.96 -4.15 -9.34
CA PHE A 252 -8.40 -4.40 -10.67
C PHE A 252 -9.40 -4.06 -11.78
N VAL A 253 -10.68 -4.48 -11.62
CA VAL A 253 -11.75 -4.17 -12.58
C VAL A 253 -12.04 -2.69 -12.65
N VAL A 254 -12.06 -2.02 -11.52
CA VAL A 254 -12.24 -0.55 -11.42
C VAL A 254 -11.15 0.19 -12.16
N LEU A 255 -9.90 -0.22 -11.98
CA LEU A 255 -8.76 0.36 -12.71
C LEU A 255 -8.85 0.12 -14.21
N LEU A 256 -9.31 -1.07 -14.65
CA LEU A 256 -9.56 -1.33 -16.08
C LEU A 256 -10.63 -0.40 -16.65
N ILE A 257 -11.72 -0.15 -15.92
CA ILE A 257 -12.75 0.81 -16.32
C ILE A 257 -12.13 2.22 -16.45
N GLY A 258 -11.29 2.61 -15.49
CA GLY A 258 -10.55 3.87 -15.53
C GLY A 258 -9.61 3.98 -16.73
N ILE A 259 -8.86 2.93 -17.05
CA ILE A 259 -7.95 2.86 -18.21
C ILE A 259 -8.75 3.04 -19.50
N VAL A 260 -9.84 2.28 -19.68
CA VAL A 260 -10.66 2.36 -20.90
C VAL A 260 -11.30 3.74 -21.05
N SER A 261 -11.96 4.24 -20.01
CA SER A 261 -12.61 5.56 -20.06
C SER A 261 -11.60 6.69 -20.22
N GLY A 262 -10.45 6.62 -19.54
CA GLY A 262 -9.35 7.57 -19.69
C GLY A 262 -8.78 7.57 -21.11
N SER A 263 -8.56 6.39 -21.69
CA SER A 263 -8.07 6.25 -23.08
C SER A 263 -9.01 6.90 -24.08
N VAL A 264 -10.31 6.66 -23.94
CA VAL A 264 -11.33 7.27 -24.82
C VAL A 264 -11.30 8.80 -24.69
N ILE A 265 -11.25 9.32 -23.46
CA ILE A 265 -11.24 10.77 -23.22
C ILE A 265 -9.96 11.41 -23.75
N VAL A 266 -8.80 10.82 -23.47
CA VAL A 266 -7.49 11.34 -23.93
C VAL A 266 -7.43 11.40 -25.47
N LEU A 267 -7.93 10.38 -26.16
CA LEU A 267 -7.99 10.36 -27.62
C LEU A 267 -9.03 11.35 -28.18
N ALA A 268 -10.20 11.44 -27.54
CA ALA A 268 -11.28 12.34 -27.99
C ALA A 268 -10.94 13.82 -27.77
N THR A 269 -10.22 14.15 -26.70
CA THR A 269 -9.84 15.53 -26.37
C THR A 269 -8.52 15.98 -27.00
N GLY A 270 -7.79 15.06 -27.66
CA GLY A 270 -6.45 15.33 -28.19
C GLY A 270 -5.42 15.66 -27.12
N ALA A 271 -5.61 15.20 -25.86
CA ALA A 271 -4.74 15.50 -24.72
C ALA A 271 -3.30 14.98 -24.90
N THR A 272 -3.06 14.08 -25.85
CA THR A 272 -1.70 13.65 -26.24
C THR A 272 -0.93 14.69 -27.05
N GLY A 273 -1.58 15.76 -27.52
CA GLY A 273 -1.00 16.73 -28.46
C GLY A 273 -0.78 16.17 -29.88
N GLN A 274 -1.21 14.94 -30.14
CA GLN A 274 -1.08 14.23 -31.41
C GLN A 274 -2.46 13.90 -31.98
N THR A 275 -2.52 13.59 -33.28
CA THR A 275 -3.77 13.21 -33.95
C THR A 275 -3.67 11.87 -34.67
N GLY A 276 -4.79 11.19 -34.86
CA GLY A 276 -4.87 9.93 -35.60
C GLY A 276 -4.01 8.82 -34.95
N VAL A 277 -3.28 8.09 -35.76
CA VAL A 277 -2.47 6.93 -35.32
C VAL A 277 -1.34 7.35 -34.38
N LEU A 278 -0.81 8.57 -34.50
CA LEU A 278 0.23 9.09 -33.58
C LEU A 278 -0.32 9.33 -32.17
N ALA A 279 -1.58 9.71 -32.05
CA ALA A 279 -2.21 9.84 -30.72
C ALA A 279 -2.33 8.48 -30.03
N VAL A 280 -2.68 7.42 -30.77
CA VAL A 280 -2.73 6.05 -30.24
C VAL A 280 -1.34 5.57 -29.84
N LYS A 281 -0.30 5.85 -30.66
CA LYS A 281 1.08 5.53 -30.32
C LYS A 281 1.51 6.21 -29.03
N ALA A 282 1.29 7.52 -28.89
CA ALA A 282 1.63 8.28 -27.69
C ALA A 282 0.89 7.75 -26.44
N LEU A 283 -0.39 7.38 -26.58
CA LEU A 283 -1.16 6.75 -25.51
C LEU A 283 -0.54 5.42 -25.06
N LEU A 284 -0.15 4.55 -26.00
CA LEU A 284 0.50 3.27 -25.67
C LEU A 284 1.88 3.47 -25.02
N GLU A 285 2.64 4.46 -25.46
CA GLU A 285 3.92 4.82 -24.83
C GLU A 285 3.73 5.31 -23.38
N ASN A 286 2.70 6.12 -23.13
CA ASN A 286 2.34 6.57 -21.80
C ASN A 286 1.88 5.40 -20.91
N MET A 287 1.08 4.47 -21.44
CA MET A 287 0.69 3.24 -20.72
C MET A 287 1.92 2.42 -20.34
N GLY A 288 2.84 2.22 -21.29
CA GLY A 288 4.08 1.49 -21.07
C GLY A 288 4.98 2.15 -20.01
N SER A 289 5.12 3.47 -20.08
CA SER A 289 5.86 4.26 -19.08
C SER A 289 5.23 4.16 -17.70
N GLY A 290 3.90 4.27 -17.61
CA GLY A 290 3.17 4.11 -16.35
C GLY A 290 3.34 2.72 -15.74
N ALA A 291 3.26 1.67 -16.57
CA ALA A 291 3.51 0.29 -16.14
C ALA A 291 4.96 0.11 -15.64
N ALA A 292 5.94 0.65 -16.36
CA ALA A 292 7.35 0.60 -15.97
C ALA A 292 7.61 1.35 -14.66
N GLY A 293 6.89 2.43 -14.38
CA GLY A 293 6.97 3.17 -13.12
C GLY A 293 6.61 2.34 -11.88
N MET A 294 5.89 1.22 -12.04
CA MET A 294 5.57 0.29 -10.94
C MET A 294 6.58 -0.84 -10.77
N PHE A 295 7.67 -0.84 -11.55
CA PHE A 295 8.67 -1.92 -11.52
C PHE A 295 9.29 -2.11 -10.14
N GLU A 296 9.81 -1.05 -9.53
CA GLU A 296 10.47 -1.12 -8.22
C GLU A 296 9.53 -1.65 -7.13
N THR A 297 8.32 -1.12 -7.05
CA THR A 297 7.30 -1.55 -6.08
C THR A 297 6.95 -3.03 -6.28
N SER A 298 6.80 -3.47 -7.53
CA SER A 298 6.50 -4.86 -7.87
C SER A 298 7.67 -5.80 -7.51
N MET A 299 8.90 -5.38 -7.79
CA MET A 299 10.09 -6.17 -7.46
C MET A 299 10.28 -6.31 -5.94
N VAL A 300 10.02 -5.24 -5.17
CA VAL A 300 10.02 -5.31 -3.70
C VAL A 300 9.01 -6.34 -3.21
N ALA A 301 7.78 -6.33 -3.73
CA ALA A 301 6.75 -7.29 -3.34
C ALA A 301 7.16 -8.75 -3.64
N ILE A 302 7.78 -8.99 -4.79
CA ILE A 302 8.28 -10.31 -5.21
C ILE A 302 9.42 -10.77 -4.26
N LEU A 303 10.42 -9.92 -4.03
CA LEU A 303 11.58 -10.26 -3.21
C LEU A 303 11.20 -10.51 -1.75
N VAL A 304 10.36 -9.65 -1.18
CA VAL A 304 9.82 -9.84 0.19
C VAL A 304 9.06 -11.15 0.31
N SER A 305 8.22 -11.48 -0.67
CA SER A 305 7.47 -12.73 -0.66
C SER A 305 8.38 -13.96 -0.72
N ALA A 306 9.43 -13.92 -1.57
CA ALA A 306 10.43 -14.97 -1.65
C ALA A 306 11.19 -15.16 -0.32
N ILE A 307 11.65 -14.05 0.28
CA ILE A 307 12.34 -14.07 1.57
C ILE A 307 11.45 -14.66 2.67
N CYS A 308 10.19 -14.19 2.74
CA CYS A 308 9.22 -14.67 3.72
C CYS A 308 8.91 -16.17 3.58
N ALA A 309 8.87 -16.69 2.34
CA ALA A 309 8.67 -18.11 2.09
C ALA A 309 9.83 -18.95 2.66
N LEU A 310 11.07 -18.52 2.45
CA LEU A 310 12.26 -19.17 3.00
C LEU A 310 12.31 -19.09 4.54
N ILE A 311 12.08 -17.90 5.11
CA ILE A 311 12.06 -17.70 6.57
C ILE A 311 11.01 -18.59 7.23
N ARG A 312 9.84 -18.74 6.61
CA ARG A 312 8.79 -19.65 7.07
C ARG A 312 9.24 -21.09 7.07
N GLU A 313 9.87 -21.52 5.97
CA GLU A 313 10.39 -22.89 5.87
C GLU A 313 11.44 -23.18 6.92
N TYR A 314 12.28 -22.22 7.23
CA TYR A 314 13.38 -22.36 8.19
C TYR A 314 12.97 -22.24 9.66
N GLY A 315 11.68 -21.97 9.96
CA GLY A 315 11.18 -21.87 11.34
C GLY A 315 11.41 -20.49 11.99
N GLY A 316 11.59 -19.43 11.18
CA GLY A 316 11.81 -18.08 11.68
C GLY A 316 10.57 -17.50 12.34
N PHE A 317 9.38 -17.70 11.78
CA PHE A 317 8.14 -17.22 12.37
C PHE A 317 7.79 -17.95 13.66
N GLU A 318 8.10 -19.25 13.77
CA GLU A 318 7.96 -20.01 15.02
C GLU A 318 8.85 -19.46 16.12
N ALA A 319 10.08 -19.05 15.78
CA ALA A 319 10.99 -18.43 16.75
C ALA A 319 10.46 -17.07 17.24
N LEU A 320 9.97 -16.24 16.32
CA LEU A 320 9.39 -14.93 16.62
C LEU A 320 8.14 -15.06 17.52
N LEU A 321 7.23 -15.98 17.16
CA LEU A 321 6.06 -16.27 17.97
C LEU A 321 6.43 -16.85 19.34
N GLY A 322 7.42 -17.72 19.40
CA GLY A 322 7.95 -18.29 20.64
C GLY A 322 8.53 -17.22 21.57
N TRP A 323 9.24 -16.23 21.00
CA TRP A 323 9.78 -15.10 21.77
C TRP A 323 8.65 -14.21 22.33
N ILE A 324 7.67 -13.88 21.51
CA ILE A 324 6.51 -13.06 21.92
C ILE A 324 5.73 -13.75 23.03
N ARG A 325 5.47 -15.06 22.92
CA ARG A 325 4.78 -15.84 23.96
C ARG A 325 5.54 -15.86 25.29
N LYS A 326 6.87 -15.84 25.26
CA LYS A 326 7.71 -15.80 26.47
C LYS A 326 7.73 -14.40 27.09
N ALA A 327 7.82 -13.36 26.25
CA ALA A 327 7.89 -11.96 26.71
C ALA A 327 6.54 -11.45 27.22
N PHE A 328 5.44 -11.86 26.59
CA PHE A 328 4.09 -11.35 26.85
C PHE A 328 3.19 -12.46 27.37
N ARG A 329 3.05 -12.56 28.70
CA ARG A 329 2.21 -13.57 29.35
C ARG A 329 0.81 -13.03 29.67
N GLY A 330 -0.21 -13.90 29.63
CA GLY A 330 -1.60 -13.57 29.94
C GLY A 330 -2.33 -12.87 28.78
N LYS A 331 -3.66 -12.66 28.93
CA LYS A 331 -4.55 -12.13 27.90
C LYS A 331 -4.11 -10.72 27.40
N ARG A 332 -3.81 -9.80 28.32
CA ARG A 332 -3.34 -8.44 27.96
C ARG A 332 -1.95 -8.46 27.33
N GLY A 333 -1.04 -9.25 27.89
CA GLY A 333 0.30 -9.41 27.31
C GLY A 333 0.24 -9.99 25.91
N GLY A 334 -0.59 -11.01 25.66
CA GLY A 334 -0.82 -11.57 24.32
C GLY A 334 -1.32 -10.51 23.32
N GLN A 335 -2.24 -9.63 23.73
CA GLN A 335 -2.74 -8.54 22.86
C GLN A 335 -1.62 -7.54 22.51
N ILE A 336 -0.80 -7.13 23.48
CA ILE A 336 0.34 -6.23 23.25
C ILE A 336 1.38 -6.92 22.35
N GLY A 337 1.71 -8.18 22.62
CA GLY A 337 2.64 -8.96 21.82
C GLY A 337 2.19 -9.14 20.38
N MET A 338 0.89 -9.37 20.15
CA MET A 338 0.31 -9.42 18.81
C MET A 338 0.32 -8.04 18.14
N GLY A 339 0.06 -6.96 18.89
CA GLY A 339 0.17 -5.60 18.35
C GLY A 339 1.59 -5.27 17.88
N LEU A 340 2.59 -5.63 18.66
CA LEU A 340 4.00 -5.49 18.27
C LEU A 340 4.35 -6.37 17.06
N LEU A 341 3.91 -7.64 17.05
CA LEU A 341 4.11 -8.54 15.92
C LEU A 341 3.49 -7.95 14.64
N VAL A 342 2.27 -7.46 14.71
CA VAL A 342 1.58 -6.83 13.57
C VAL A 342 2.34 -5.59 13.14
N GLY A 343 2.79 -4.75 14.05
CA GLY A 343 3.62 -3.58 13.74
C GLY A 343 4.91 -3.95 13.01
N CYS A 344 5.61 -4.99 13.47
CA CYS A 344 6.82 -5.48 12.82
C CYS A 344 6.54 -6.17 11.47
N LEU A 345 5.43 -6.92 11.36
CA LEU A 345 5.10 -7.71 10.15
C LEU A 345 4.34 -6.91 9.09
N LEU A 346 3.78 -5.76 9.42
CA LEU A 346 3.18 -4.84 8.42
C LEU A 346 4.17 -4.46 7.32
N TYR A 347 5.47 -4.44 7.65
CA TYR A 347 6.54 -4.19 6.69
C TYR A 347 7.11 -5.45 6.01
N THR A 348 6.78 -6.66 6.50
CA THR A 348 7.49 -7.89 6.09
C THR A 348 6.60 -9.04 5.63
N SER A 349 5.28 -8.97 5.76
CA SER A 349 4.41 -10.10 5.39
C SER A 349 3.29 -9.68 4.44
N PRO A 350 3.35 -10.11 3.19
CA PRO A 350 2.29 -9.84 2.21
C PRO A 350 1.08 -10.77 2.32
N SER A 351 1.12 -11.87 3.11
CA SER A 351 0.02 -12.83 3.13
C SER A 351 -0.74 -12.92 4.45
N PRO A 352 -2.06 -12.67 4.44
CA PRO A 352 -2.95 -12.90 5.58
C PRO A 352 -3.17 -14.38 5.92
N ARG A 353 -2.97 -15.31 4.96
CA ARG A 353 -3.20 -16.75 5.14
C ARG A 353 -2.29 -17.38 6.18
N ASP A 354 -1.16 -16.78 6.48
CA ASP A 354 -0.22 -17.30 7.46
C ASP A 354 -0.70 -17.15 8.90
N ARG A 355 -1.62 -16.22 9.14
CA ARG A 355 -2.24 -16.03 10.46
C ARG A 355 -3.25 -17.10 10.81
N THR A 356 -3.79 -17.83 9.82
CA THR A 356 -4.85 -18.83 10.02
C THR A 356 -4.35 -20.21 10.44
N ARG A 357 -3.05 -20.51 10.33
CA ARG A 357 -2.46 -21.78 10.75
C ARG A 357 -2.06 -21.86 12.22
N TYR A 358 -2.10 -20.77 12.93
CA TYR A 358 -1.74 -20.75 14.35
C TYR A 358 -2.98 -20.64 15.22
N ARG A 359 -3.62 -21.79 15.48
CA ARG A 359 -4.53 -21.93 16.63
C ARG A 359 -3.69 -21.71 17.89
N MET A 360 -4.03 -20.68 18.65
CA MET A 360 -3.61 -20.56 20.04
C MET A 360 -4.40 -21.52 20.91
#